data_f13fe2ffd41cafb4262f6f202e5ea080
#
_entry.id   f13fe2ffd41cafb4262f6f202e5ea080
#
_cell.length_a   1.000
_cell.length_b   1.000
_cell.length_c   1.000
_cell.angle_alpha   90.00
_cell.angle_beta   90.00
_cell.angle_gamma   90.00
#
_symmetry.space_group_name_H-M   'P 1'
#
loop_
_entity.id
_entity.type
_entity.pdbx_description
1 polymer ?
#
loop_
_entity_poly.entity_id
_entity_poly.type
_entity_poly.pdbx_seq_one_letter_code
_entity_poly.pdbx_strand_id
1 'polypeptide(L)'
;TPIIIDDVVSVGFASGRLSGIDLLSGRERWSVPIFRPQGSNEIARLVDIDSDPYVLGDSIFIAGFQSKITALSISSQTINWESQISTIRSLGSVDQVLLVTADDGQIFGIDTGSGKTLWTESGLQNRGVSGPLGIPDLNQLVVGDYKGNLVILDVNTGEMIGRDKLPGGAVLKIYSLSESGHFLVLSENGALSAWAIQ
;
A
#
# COMPACT_ATOMS: atom_id res chain seq x y z
N THR A 1 -8.93 -4.67 5.14
CA THR A 1 -9.95 -3.78 5.74
C THR A 1 -10.90 -3.30 4.66
N PRO A 2 -12.24 -3.27 4.89
CA PRO A 2 -13.19 -2.65 3.96
C PRO A 2 -12.95 -1.15 3.82
N ILE A 3 -13.19 -0.61 2.64
CA ILE A 3 -13.14 0.83 2.37
C ILE A 3 -14.50 1.32 1.87
N ILE A 4 -14.83 2.57 2.17
CA ILE A 4 -16.07 3.19 1.71
C ILE A 4 -15.71 4.20 0.63
N ILE A 5 -16.37 4.08 -0.53
CA ILE A 5 -16.26 4.99 -1.65
C ILE A 5 -17.70 5.42 -1.99
N ASP A 6 -18.00 6.67 -1.74
CA ASP A 6 -19.36 7.23 -1.85
C ASP A 6 -20.38 6.40 -1.04
N ASP A 7 -21.27 5.69 -1.70
CA ASP A 7 -22.32 4.84 -1.13
C ASP A 7 -22.04 3.33 -1.28
N VAL A 8 -20.78 2.96 -1.59
CA VAL A 8 -20.34 1.57 -1.78
C VAL A 8 -19.26 1.20 -0.78
N VAL A 9 -19.47 0.09 -0.09
CA VAL A 9 -18.44 -0.57 0.71
C VAL A 9 -17.69 -1.56 -0.17
N SER A 10 -16.42 -1.31 -0.44
CA SER A 10 -15.56 -2.22 -1.20
C SER A 10 -14.83 -3.17 -0.25
N VAL A 11 -15.02 -4.48 -0.48
CA VAL A 11 -14.52 -5.56 0.39
C VAL A 11 -13.75 -6.58 -0.44
N GLY A 12 -12.52 -6.87 -0.03
CA GLY A 12 -11.76 -8.02 -0.52
C GLY A 12 -12.12 -9.30 0.24
N PHE A 13 -12.24 -10.40 -0.49
CA PHE A 13 -12.53 -11.72 0.07
C PHE A 13 -11.37 -12.69 -0.12
N ALA A 14 -11.27 -13.68 0.77
CA ALA A 14 -10.31 -14.79 0.69
C ALA A 14 -10.45 -15.64 -0.59
N SER A 15 -11.51 -15.43 -1.35
CA SER A 15 -11.68 -16.02 -2.69
C SER A 15 -10.93 -15.26 -3.79
N GLY A 16 -10.17 -14.22 -3.45
CA GLY A 16 -9.50 -13.33 -4.41
C GLY A 16 -10.46 -12.40 -5.17
N ARG A 17 -11.68 -12.23 -4.69
CA ARG A 17 -12.67 -11.31 -5.29
C ARG A 17 -12.72 -10.01 -4.52
N LEU A 18 -12.92 -8.92 -5.25
CA LEU A 18 -13.30 -7.64 -4.68
C LEU A 18 -14.78 -7.42 -5.03
N SER A 19 -15.59 -7.09 -4.02
CA SER A 19 -17.01 -6.78 -4.23
C SER A 19 -17.34 -5.40 -3.70
N GLY A 20 -18.20 -4.69 -4.42
CA GLY A 20 -18.83 -3.45 -3.98
C GLY A 20 -20.24 -3.73 -3.46
N ILE A 21 -20.45 -3.37 -2.21
CA ILE A 21 -21.72 -3.60 -1.50
C ILE A 21 -22.36 -2.23 -1.24
N ASP A 22 -23.64 -2.11 -1.58
CA ASP A 22 -24.43 -0.92 -1.29
C ASP A 22 -24.48 -0.65 0.21
N LEU A 23 -24.06 0.53 0.64
CA LEU A 23 -23.91 0.91 2.05
C LEU A 23 -25.24 0.85 2.82
N LEU A 24 -26.36 1.17 2.17
CA LEU A 24 -27.66 1.26 2.83
C LEU A 24 -28.43 -0.07 2.80
N SER A 25 -28.44 -0.74 1.64
CA SER A 25 -29.23 -1.97 1.45
C SER A 25 -28.47 -3.26 1.75
N GLY A 26 -27.13 -3.20 1.84
CA GLY A 26 -26.27 -4.38 1.99
C GLY A 26 -26.25 -5.30 0.76
N ARG A 27 -26.79 -4.88 -0.39
CA ARG A 27 -26.78 -5.68 -1.62
C ARG A 27 -25.49 -5.52 -2.39
N GLU A 28 -24.98 -6.63 -2.92
CA GLU A 28 -23.84 -6.58 -3.85
C GLU A 28 -24.24 -5.84 -5.12
N ARG A 29 -23.52 -4.76 -5.45
CA ARG A 29 -23.69 -3.98 -6.69
C ARG A 29 -22.81 -4.55 -7.81
N TRP A 30 -21.60 -4.98 -7.47
CA TRP A 30 -20.64 -5.56 -8.40
C TRP A 30 -19.66 -6.49 -7.68
N SER A 31 -19.01 -7.38 -8.44
CA SER A 31 -17.98 -8.28 -7.93
C SER A 31 -17.01 -8.66 -9.04
N VAL A 32 -15.73 -8.38 -8.82
CA VAL A 32 -14.66 -8.59 -9.80
C VAL A 32 -13.65 -9.60 -9.25
N PRO A 33 -13.27 -10.65 -10.00
CA PRO A 33 -12.19 -11.55 -9.62
C PRO A 33 -10.86 -10.83 -9.85
N ILE A 34 -10.13 -10.52 -8.77
CA ILE A 34 -8.84 -9.85 -8.80
C ILE A 34 -7.72 -10.88 -8.90
N PHE A 35 -7.74 -11.85 -7.99
CA PHE A 35 -6.78 -12.92 -7.96
C PHE A 35 -7.47 -14.25 -8.29
N ARG A 36 -6.79 -15.08 -9.08
CA ARG A 36 -7.29 -16.43 -9.39
C ARG A 36 -6.43 -17.46 -8.67
N PRO A 37 -7.04 -18.42 -7.96
CA PRO A 37 -6.30 -19.52 -7.36
C PRO A 37 -5.46 -20.24 -8.42
N GLN A 38 -4.14 -20.27 -8.22
CA GLN A 38 -3.22 -20.99 -9.10
C GLN A 38 -2.47 -22.02 -8.25
N GLY A 39 -2.53 -23.29 -8.65
CA GLY A 39 -1.81 -24.37 -7.98
C GLY A 39 -2.57 -25.68 -7.90
N SER A 40 -1.81 -26.76 -7.62
CA SER A 40 -2.32 -28.13 -7.57
C SER A 40 -2.76 -28.58 -6.18
N ASN A 41 -2.46 -27.81 -5.13
CA ASN A 41 -2.84 -28.12 -3.75
C ASN A 41 -3.62 -26.97 -3.11
N GLU A 42 -4.27 -27.24 -1.98
CA GLU A 42 -5.13 -26.26 -1.28
C GLU A 42 -4.35 -25.04 -0.79
N ILE A 43 -3.11 -25.21 -0.34
CA ILE A 43 -2.26 -24.12 0.15
C ILE A 43 -1.86 -23.18 -1.00
N ALA A 44 -1.52 -23.74 -2.18
CA ALA A 44 -1.19 -22.94 -3.36
C ALA A 44 -2.42 -22.22 -3.98
N ARG A 45 -3.63 -22.56 -3.52
CA ARG A 45 -4.90 -21.92 -3.92
C ARG A 45 -5.38 -20.87 -2.93
N LEU A 46 -4.66 -20.67 -1.81
CA LEU A 46 -4.96 -19.57 -0.90
C LEU A 46 -4.57 -18.27 -1.60
N VAL A 47 -5.58 -17.54 -2.02
CA VAL A 47 -5.44 -16.24 -2.70
C VAL A 47 -6.27 -15.26 -1.93
N ASP A 48 -5.65 -14.54 -1.01
CA ASP A 48 -6.33 -13.54 -0.18
C ASP A 48 -5.96 -12.13 -0.62
N ILE A 49 -6.89 -11.20 -0.45
CA ILE A 49 -6.64 -9.77 -0.54
C ILE A 49 -6.20 -9.32 0.85
N ASP A 50 -4.88 -9.40 1.09
CA ASP A 50 -4.28 -9.18 2.42
C ASP A 50 -4.02 -7.71 2.72
N SER A 51 -3.69 -6.91 1.72
CA SER A 51 -3.47 -5.48 1.90
C SER A 51 -4.79 -4.72 1.99
N ASP A 52 -4.79 -3.61 2.74
CA ASP A 52 -5.89 -2.65 2.68
C ASP A 52 -5.97 -2.10 1.24
N PRO A 53 -7.16 -2.15 0.58
CA PRO A 53 -7.33 -1.52 -0.72
C PRO A 53 -7.00 -0.03 -0.64
N TYR A 54 -6.30 0.49 -1.65
CA TYR A 54 -5.92 1.90 -1.72
C TYR A 54 -6.63 2.58 -2.87
N VAL A 55 -7.27 3.73 -2.60
CA VAL A 55 -8.07 4.47 -3.60
C VAL A 55 -7.37 5.75 -3.99
N LEU A 56 -7.27 5.98 -5.30
CA LEU A 56 -6.81 7.24 -5.87
C LEU A 56 -7.62 7.56 -7.13
N GLY A 57 -8.41 8.62 -7.08
CA GLY A 57 -9.31 8.97 -8.18
C GLY A 57 -10.28 7.85 -8.52
N ASP A 58 -10.33 7.44 -9.79
CA ASP A 58 -11.17 6.32 -10.27
C ASP A 58 -10.50 4.95 -10.12
N SER A 59 -9.38 4.84 -9.43
CA SER A 59 -8.64 3.57 -9.31
C SER A 59 -8.64 3.03 -7.89
N ILE A 60 -8.90 1.73 -7.76
CA ILE A 60 -8.61 0.93 -6.56
C ILE A 60 -7.38 0.08 -6.83
N PHE A 61 -6.35 0.23 -6.00
CA PHE A 61 -5.15 -0.61 -6.01
C PHE A 61 -5.27 -1.68 -4.93
N ILE A 62 -5.05 -2.91 -5.32
CA ILE A 62 -5.22 -4.10 -4.48
C ILE A 62 -3.95 -4.93 -4.57
N ALA A 63 -3.47 -5.39 -3.44
CA ALA A 63 -2.31 -6.26 -3.36
C ALA A 63 -2.56 -7.45 -2.42
N GLY A 64 -1.73 -8.47 -2.51
CA GLY A 64 -1.81 -9.65 -1.65
C GLY A 64 -0.47 -10.37 -1.55
N PHE A 65 -0.36 -11.24 -0.56
CA PHE A 65 0.81 -12.07 -0.35
C PHE A 65 1.00 -13.08 -1.49
N GLN A 66 2.24 -13.24 -1.97
CA GLN A 66 2.59 -14.10 -3.10
C GLN A 66 1.71 -13.89 -4.34
N SER A 67 1.23 -12.67 -4.50
CA SER A 67 0.32 -12.28 -5.55
C SER A 67 0.90 -11.09 -6.34
N LYS A 68 0.08 -10.22 -6.80
CA LYS A 68 0.40 -9.07 -7.65
C LYS A 68 -0.33 -7.83 -7.15
N ILE A 69 0.07 -6.67 -7.64
CA ILE A 69 -0.73 -5.46 -7.50
C ILE A 69 -1.65 -5.37 -8.71
N THR A 70 -2.90 -5.10 -8.47
CA THR A 70 -3.91 -4.91 -9.51
C THR A 70 -4.55 -3.54 -9.35
N ALA A 71 -4.62 -2.77 -10.43
CA ALA A 71 -5.38 -1.54 -10.51
C ALA A 71 -6.72 -1.80 -11.19
N LEU A 72 -7.81 -1.52 -10.49
CA LEU A 72 -9.18 -1.66 -10.96
C LEU A 72 -9.81 -0.27 -11.11
N SER A 73 -10.45 0.01 -12.25
CA SER A 73 -11.30 1.20 -12.40
C SER A 73 -12.60 1.01 -11.62
N ILE A 74 -12.96 2.01 -10.81
CA ILE A 74 -14.19 2.02 -10.02
C ILE A 74 -15.41 2.16 -10.95
N SER A 75 -15.34 3.07 -11.91
CA SER A 75 -16.44 3.40 -12.80
C SER A 75 -16.76 2.27 -13.79
N SER A 76 -15.74 1.66 -14.40
CA SER A 76 -15.93 0.60 -15.40
C SER A 76 -15.85 -0.82 -14.83
N GLN A 77 -15.34 -0.99 -13.60
CA GLN A 77 -15.13 -2.29 -12.94
C GLN A 77 -14.21 -3.23 -13.75
N THR A 78 -13.27 -2.63 -14.47
CA THR A 78 -12.28 -3.36 -15.28
C THR A 78 -10.87 -3.21 -14.71
N ILE A 79 -10.06 -4.26 -14.86
CA ILE A 79 -8.65 -4.21 -14.50
C ILE A 79 -7.92 -3.39 -15.56
N ASN A 80 -7.27 -2.30 -15.13
CA ASN A 80 -6.48 -1.43 -16.00
C ASN A 80 -5.08 -1.99 -16.23
N TRP A 81 -4.44 -2.47 -15.16
CA TRP A 81 -3.11 -3.06 -15.22
C TRP A 81 -2.83 -3.96 -14.00
N GLU A 82 -1.78 -4.76 -14.11
CA GLU A 82 -1.27 -5.63 -13.07
C GLU A 82 0.26 -5.55 -13.03
N SER A 83 0.85 -5.61 -11.83
CA SER A 83 2.29 -5.62 -11.59
C SER A 83 2.68 -6.77 -10.68
N GLN A 84 3.73 -7.53 -11.02
CA GLN A 84 4.18 -8.75 -10.32
C GLN A 84 4.98 -8.39 -9.03
N ILE A 85 4.40 -7.56 -8.17
CA ILE A 85 4.98 -7.17 -6.88
C ILE A 85 4.06 -7.68 -5.79
N SER A 86 4.60 -8.52 -4.91
CA SER A 86 3.90 -9.08 -3.75
C SER A 86 4.08 -8.18 -2.54
N THR A 87 2.99 -7.85 -1.87
CA THR A 87 3.01 -7.12 -0.60
C THR A 87 1.75 -7.34 0.22
N ILE A 88 1.92 -7.44 1.54
CA ILE A 88 0.86 -7.34 2.55
C ILE A 88 0.84 -5.96 3.22
N ARG A 89 1.76 -5.06 2.84
CA ARG A 89 1.86 -3.73 3.41
C ARG A 89 0.79 -2.82 2.83
N SER A 90 0.43 -1.78 3.60
CA SER A 90 -0.41 -0.70 3.06
C SER A 90 0.30 -0.02 1.90
N LEU A 91 -0.46 0.38 0.90
CA LEU A 91 -0.01 1.19 -0.22
C LEU A 91 -0.12 2.67 0.13
N GLY A 92 0.63 3.51 -0.59
CA GLY A 92 0.53 4.96 -0.52
C GLY A 92 0.64 5.57 -1.92
N SER A 93 0.47 6.87 -2.05
CA SER A 93 0.78 7.59 -3.29
C SER A 93 1.21 9.03 -3.02
N VAL A 94 1.90 9.58 -4.00
CA VAL A 94 2.11 11.02 -4.18
C VAL A 94 1.87 11.29 -5.66
N ASP A 95 0.95 12.18 -5.96
CA ASP A 95 0.51 12.50 -7.32
C ASP A 95 0.18 11.23 -8.14
N GLN A 96 0.90 11.00 -9.24
CA GLN A 96 0.73 9.85 -10.13
C GLN A 96 1.70 8.69 -9.81
N VAL A 97 2.36 8.71 -8.64
CA VAL A 97 3.28 7.66 -8.21
C VAL A 97 2.65 6.85 -7.09
N LEU A 98 2.31 5.59 -7.36
CA LEU A 98 1.94 4.61 -6.35
C LEU A 98 3.20 4.12 -5.64
N LEU A 99 3.19 4.17 -4.32
CA LEU A 99 4.30 3.79 -3.46
C LEU A 99 4.02 2.41 -2.87
N VAL A 100 4.98 1.51 -3.01
CA VAL A 100 4.83 0.11 -2.60
C VAL A 100 6.08 -0.37 -1.88
N THR A 101 5.90 -0.97 -0.71
CA THR A 101 6.96 -1.76 -0.06
C THR A 101 6.66 -3.23 -0.27
N ALA A 102 7.48 -3.94 -1.03
CA ALA A 102 7.36 -5.37 -1.28
C ALA A 102 7.66 -6.21 -0.02
N ASP A 103 7.28 -7.48 -0.05
CA ASP A 103 7.47 -8.41 1.08
C ASP A 103 8.96 -8.60 1.46
N ASP A 104 9.87 -8.48 0.49
CA ASP A 104 11.32 -8.54 0.70
C ASP A 104 11.94 -7.22 1.18
N GLY A 105 11.14 -6.15 1.27
CA GLY A 105 11.56 -4.84 1.73
C GLY A 105 12.10 -3.91 0.64
N GLN A 106 12.05 -4.30 -0.63
CA GLN A 106 12.26 -3.34 -1.73
C GLN A 106 11.13 -2.32 -1.76
N ILE A 107 11.44 -1.09 -2.17
CA ILE A 107 10.44 -0.04 -2.33
C ILE A 107 10.35 0.32 -3.81
N PHE A 108 9.14 0.47 -4.30
CA PHE A 108 8.85 0.78 -5.69
C PHE A 108 8.02 2.06 -5.79
N GLY A 109 8.39 2.90 -6.75
CA GLY A 109 7.51 3.91 -7.32
C GLY A 109 6.95 3.40 -8.63
N ILE A 110 5.63 3.36 -8.74
CA ILE A 110 4.91 2.80 -9.89
C ILE A 110 4.00 3.90 -10.47
N ASP A 111 4.03 4.08 -11.78
CA ASP A 111 3.08 4.97 -12.45
C ASP A 111 1.65 4.45 -12.30
N THR A 112 0.78 5.26 -11.70
CA THR A 112 -0.61 4.87 -11.36
C THR A 112 -1.47 4.56 -12.57
N GLY A 113 -1.19 5.18 -13.71
CA GLY A 113 -1.96 4.99 -14.95
C GLY A 113 -1.57 3.74 -15.73
N SER A 114 -0.28 3.38 -15.75
CA SER A 114 0.24 2.29 -16.59
C SER A 114 0.74 1.07 -15.82
N GLY A 115 0.97 1.18 -14.52
CA GLY A 115 1.56 0.11 -13.71
C GLY A 115 3.06 -0.10 -13.96
N LYS A 116 3.72 0.79 -14.70
CA LYS A 116 5.17 0.70 -14.95
C LYS A 116 5.96 1.13 -13.73
N THR A 117 6.96 0.35 -13.36
CA THR A 117 7.94 0.75 -12.35
C THR A 117 8.74 1.94 -12.87
N LEU A 118 8.72 3.04 -12.11
CA LEU A 118 9.49 4.25 -12.38
C LEU A 118 10.89 4.14 -11.76
N TRP A 119 10.96 3.63 -10.55
CA TRP A 119 12.20 3.41 -9.80
C TRP A 119 12.05 2.28 -8.79
N THR A 120 13.17 1.77 -8.31
CA THR A 120 13.27 0.72 -7.27
C THR A 120 14.38 1.09 -6.29
N GLU A 121 14.07 1.11 -5.00
CA GLU A 121 15.04 1.23 -3.91
C GLU A 121 15.24 -0.14 -3.25
N SER A 122 16.47 -0.66 -3.32
CA SER A 122 16.84 -2.00 -2.83
C SER A 122 17.73 -2.00 -1.58
N GLY A 123 18.24 -0.83 -1.17
CA GLY A 123 19.14 -0.72 -0.02
C GLY A 123 18.50 -1.03 1.34
N LEU A 124 17.15 -1.14 1.35
CA LEU A 124 16.37 -1.48 2.53
C LEU A 124 15.86 -2.93 2.53
N GLN A 125 16.27 -3.77 1.58
CA GLN A 125 15.88 -5.18 1.54
C GLN A 125 16.19 -5.92 2.85
N ASN A 126 15.31 -6.84 3.20
CA ASN A 126 15.41 -7.70 4.40
C ASN A 126 15.47 -6.91 5.73
N ARG A 127 14.98 -5.67 5.73
CA ARG A 127 14.93 -4.81 6.93
C ARG A 127 13.54 -4.70 7.54
N GLY A 128 12.58 -5.52 7.12
CA GLY A 128 11.21 -5.49 7.63
C GLY A 128 10.59 -4.09 7.50
N VAL A 129 10.68 -3.53 6.29
CA VAL A 129 10.23 -2.16 6.01
C VAL A 129 8.71 -2.06 6.13
N SER A 130 8.22 -0.99 6.73
CA SER A 130 6.79 -0.70 6.86
C SER A 130 6.15 -0.35 5.52
N GLY A 131 4.81 -0.27 5.48
CA GLY A 131 4.14 0.40 4.37
C GLY A 131 4.59 1.87 4.26
N PRO A 132 4.68 2.42 3.03
CA PRO A 132 5.11 3.78 2.80
C PRO A 132 4.01 4.79 3.12
N LEU A 133 4.39 5.93 3.69
CA LEU A 133 3.55 7.11 3.78
C LEU A 133 4.03 8.15 2.77
N GLY A 134 3.19 8.52 1.80
CA GLY A 134 3.44 9.64 0.90
C GLY A 134 3.15 10.98 1.57
N ILE A 135 3.98 11.98 1.27
CA ILE A 135 3.85 13.37 1.72
C ILE A 135 3.83 14.26 0.48
N PRO A 136 2.64 14.53 -0.09
CA PRO A 136 2.51 15.18 -1.39
C PRO A 136 3.18 16.55 -1.46
N ASP A 137 2.95 17.43 -0.48
CA ASP A 137 3.46 18.81 -0.50
C ASP A 137 4.99 18.89 -0.50
N LEU A 138 5.67 17.85 -0.05
CA LEU A 138 7.12 17.78 -0.03
C LEU A 138 7.69 16.89 -1.15
N ASN A 139 6.82 16.21 -1.91
CA ASN A 139 7.22 15.21 -2.91
C ASN A 139 8.13 14.12 -2.31
N GLN A 140 7.82 13.70 -1.10
CA GLN A 140 8.60 12.75 -0.32
C GLN A 140 7.74 11.57 0.14
N LEU A 141 8.40 10.49 0.51
CA LEU A 141 7.79 9.37 1.22
C LEU A 141 8.61 8.99 2.45
N VAL A 142 7.93 8.45 3.45
CA VAL A 142 8.54 7.95 4.68
C VAL A 142 8.26 6.49 4.83
N VAL A 143 9.28 5.72 5.18
CA VAL A 143 9.17 4.32 5.61
C VAL A 143 9.94 4.12 6.91
N GLY A 144 9.61 3.05 7.63
CA GLY A 144 10.34 2.67 8.83
C GLY A 144 10.83 1.22 8.75
N ASP A 145 11.89 0.88 9.48
CA ASP A 145 12.43 -0.48 9.49
C ASP A 145 12.30 -1.16 10.87
N TYR A 146 12.67 -2.48 10.93
CA TYR A 146 12.62 -3.27 12.16
C TYR A 146 13.58 -2.80 13.25
N LYS A 147 14.56 -1.96 12.92
CA LYS A 147 15.49 -1.35 13.89
C LYS A 147 15.01 0.01 14.39
N GLY A 148 13.85 0.49 13.93
CA GLY A 148 13.31 1.81 14.26
C GLY A 148 13.96 2.95 13.50
N ASN A 149 14.62 2.68 12.37
CA ASN A 149 15.04 3.77 11.50
C ASN A 149 13.83 4.26 10.70
N LEU A 150 13.66 5.57 10.64
CA LEU A 150 12.83 6.27 9.68
C LEU A 150 13.70 6.67 8.50
N VAL A 151 13.24 6.40 7.30
CA VAL A 151 13.94 6.73 6.06
C VAL A 151 13.02 7.55 5.20
N ILE A 152 13.54 8.68 4.71
CA ILE A 152 12.83 9.59 3.80
C ILE A 152 13.44 9.43 2.42
N LEU A 153 12.58 9.24 1.42
CA LEU A 153 12.99 9.13 0.03
C LEU A 153 12.31 10.21 -0.82
N ASP A 154 12.98 10.63 -1.88
CA ASP A 154 12.38 11.44 -2.94
C ASP A 154 11.45 10.59 -3.80
N VAL A 155 10.24 11.07 -4.05
CA VAL A 155 9.20 10.29 -4.76
C VAL A 155 9.53 10.11 -6.25
N ASN A 156 10.24 11.04 -6.88
CA ASN A 156 10.54 10.97 -8.32
C ASN A 156 11.68 10.01 -8.63
N THR A 157 12.64 9.89 -7.70
CA THR A 157 13.90 9.14 -7.95
C THR A 157 14.01 7.87 -7.12
N GLY A 158 13.30 7.79 -5.98
CA GLY A 158 13.46 6.72 -4.99
C GLY A 158 14.75 6.86 -4.17
N GLU A 159 15.52 7.94 -4.35
CA GLU A 159 16.77 8.16 -3.60
C GLU A 159 16.50 8.50 -2.13
N MET A 160 17.31 7.95 -1.25
CA MET A 160 17.27 8.29 0.18
C MET A 160 17.81 9.69 0.41
N ILE A 161 16.96 10.58 0.92
CA ILE A 161 17.30 12.00 1.19
C ILE A 161 17.38 12.34 2.69
N GLY A 162 16.85 11.45 3.54
CA GLY A 162 16.89 11.65 4.99
C GLY A 162 16.79 10.36 5.78
N ARG A 163 17.28 10.41 7.00
CA ARG A 163 17.19 9.30 7.93
C ARG A 163 17.18 9.80 9.37
N ASP A 164 16.31 9.20 10.18
CA ASP A 164 16.27 9.42 11.62
C ASP A 164 16.02 8.10 12.36
N LYS A 165 16.02 8.11 13.68
CA LYS A 165 15.87 6.90 14.48
C LYS A 165 14.90 7.09 15.64
N LEU A 166 13.91 6.19 15.72
CA LEU A 166 13.01 6.09 16.87
C LEU A 166 13.69 5.35 18.05
N PRO A 167 13.37 5.76 19.26
CA PRO A 167 13.81 5.03 20.46
C PRO A 167 12.99 3.76 20.76
N GLY A 168 11.93 3.48 20.00
CA GLY A 168 10.89 2.49 20.34
C GLY A 168 10.99 1.10 19.67
N GLY A 169 12.08 0.76 18.98
CA GLY A 169 12.20 -0.50 18.23
C GLY A 169 11.57 -0.44 16.84
N ALA A 170 11.13 -1.58 16.31
CA ALA A 170 10.59 -1.68 14.95
C ALA A 170 9.43 -0.70 14.69
N VAL A 171 9.42 -0.11 13.50
CA VAL A 171 8.30 0.69 13.02
C VAL A 171 7.21 -0.24 12.51
N LEU A 172 6.04 -0.21 13.13
CA LEU A 172 4.90 -1.02 12.70
C LEU A 172 4.04 -0.32 11.66
N LYS A 173 3.73 0.96 11.91
CA LYS A 173 2.86 1.73 11.01
C LYS A 173 3.15 3.22 11.13
N ILE A 174 2.97 3.93 10.02
CA ILE A 174 3.09 5.38 9.92
C ILE A 174 1.72 5.92 9.50
N TYR A 175 1.27 6.97 10.17
CA TYR A 175 -0.04 7.58 9.93
C TYR A 175 0.15 9.04 9.54
N SER A 176 -0.53 9.48 8.50
CA SER A 176 -0.61 10.88 8.12
C SER A 176 -1.32 11.71 9.19
N LEU A 177 -0.86 12.93 9.39
CA LEU A 177 -1.61 13.99 10.09
C LEU A 177 -2.13 15.01 9.08
N SER A 178 -3.09 15.84 9.51
CA SER A 178 -3.69 16.86 8.65
C SER A 178 -2.72 17.99 8.27
N GLU A 179 -1.67 18.19 9.05
CA GLU A 179 -0.62 19.17 8.77
C GLU A 179 0.45 18.55 7.89
N SER A 180 0.81 19.26 6.80
CA SER A 180 1.80 18.79 5.84
C SER A 180 3.14 18.50 6.49
N GLY A 181 3.78 17.40 6.08
CA GLY A 181 5.05 16.94 6.64
C GLY A 181 4.98 16.36 8.05
N HIS A 182 3.80 16.41 8.71
CA HIS A 182 3.62 15.84 10.03
C HIS A 182 3.00 14.43 9.97
N PHE A 183 3.50 13.52 10.81
CA PHE A 183 3.02 12.14 10.85
C PHE A 183 3.22 11.51 12.23
N LEU A 184 2.44 10.46 12.50
CA LEU A 184 2.59 9.63 13.69
C LEU A 184 3.24 8.30 13.33
N VAL A 185 4.11 7.83 14.22
CA VAL A 185 4.77 6.53 14.09
C VAL A 185 4.40 5.65 15.26
N LEU A 186 3.83 4.48 14.96
CA LEU A 186 3.59 3.42 15.92
C LEU A 186 4.78 2.46 15.89
N SER A 187 5.42 2.25 17.05
CA SER A 187 6.53 1.31 17.21
C SER A 187 6.12 0.02 17.92
N GLU A 188 6.96 -1.00 17.82
CA GLU A 188 6.72 -2.36 18.33
C GLU A 188 6.43 -2.41 19.84
N ASN A 189 7.04 -1.52 20.61
CA ASN A 189 6.78 -1.41 22.05
C ASN A 189 5.45 -0.73 22.42
N GLY A 190 4.62 -0.40 21.42
CA GLY A 190 3.33 0.28 21.57
C GLY A 190 3.44 1.80 21.73
N ALA A 191 4.63 2.39 21.64
CA ALA A 191 4.78 3.83 21.68
C ALA A 191 4.27 4.49 20.39
N LEU A 192 3.56 5.60 20.54
CA LEU A 192 3.12 6.48 19.46
C LEU A 192 3.90 7.79 19.57
N SER A 193 4.63 8.16 18.54
CA SER A 193 5.44 9.37 18.48
C SER A 193 5.05 10.26 17.31
N ALA A 194 5.08 11.58 17.49
CA ALA A 194 4.81 12.56 16.45
C ALA A 194 6.12 13.06 15.86
N TRP A 195 6.14 13.21 14.54
CA TRP A 195 7.31 13.58 13.74
C TRP A 195 6.94 14.66 12.74
N ALA A 196 7.93 15.46 12.35
CA ALA A 196 7.81 16.45 11.29
C ALA A 196 9.07 16.42 10.41
N ILE A 197 8.88 16.49 9.11
CA ILE A 197 9.96 16.74 8.15
C ILE A 197 10.18 18.24 8.07
N GLN A 198 11.44 18.68 8.20
CA GLN A 198 11.85 20.08 8.12
C GLN A 198 12.55 20.36 6.80
#